data_0523a3c0bc12033c1615d705fd3dfc7c
#
_entry.id   0523a3c0bc12033c1615d705fd3dfc7c
#
_cell.length_a   1.000
_cell.length_b   1.000
_cell.length_c   1.000
_cell.angle_alpha   90.00
_cell.angle_beta   90.00
_cell.angle_gamma   90.00
#
_symmetry.space_group_name_H-M   'P 1'
#
loop_
_entity.id
_entity.type
_entity.pdbx_description
1 polymer ?
#
loop_
_entity_poly.entity_id
_entity_poly.type
_entity_poly.pdbx_seq_one_letter_code
_entity_poly.pdbx_strand_id
1 'polypeptide(L)'
;MANEPATLSISAVSRRTGIPITTLRFYERELPGLFHIRKTSGGHRRYGESDVERFSTVRRLTETEGLGLSEVRRAVLSRGQSEALREEVERLAETESHRAAAVEALTRRIAGLEARVAALESGPPRKRRWLG
;
A
#
# COMPACT_ATOMS: atom_id res chain seq x y z
N MET A 1 3.93 -4.19 0.27
CA MET A 1 4.79 -3.50 1.24
C MET A 1 5.96 -2.88 0.51
N ALA A 2 6.02 -1.57 0.52
CA ALA A 2 7.22 -0.89 0.07
C ALA A 2 8.36 -1.31 0.99
N ASN A 3 9.37 -1.93 0.42
CA ASN A 3 10.56 -2.35 1.15
C ASN A 3 11.43 -1.11 1.33
N GLU A 4 11.03 -0.24 2.28
CA GLU A 4 11.80 0.97 2.58
C GLU A 4 13.21 0.59 3.01
N PRO A 5 14.25 1.19 2.41
CA PRO A 5 15.60 0.92 2.84
C PRO A 5 15.81 1.42 4.27
N ALA A 6 16.21 0.54 5.17
CA ALA A 6 16.59 0.90 6.53
C ALA A 6 17.99 1.53 6.50
N THR A 7 18.04 2.84 6.33
CA THR A 7 19.29 3.59 6.12
C THR A 7 19.71 4.47 7.29
N LEU A 8 18.81 4.68 8.27
CA LEU A 8 19.02 5.61 9.37
C LEU A 8 19.74 4.94 10.53
N SER A 9 20.73 5.63 11.09
CA SER A 9 21.36 5.24 12.37
C SER A 9 20.45 5.65 13.54
N ILE A 10 20.65 5.05 14.71
CA ILE A 10 19.91 5.44 15.92
C ILE A 10 20.11 6.92 16.27
N SER A 11 21.29 7.48 16.02
CA SER A 11 21.55 8.90 16.22
C SER A 11 20.71 9.76 15.27
N ALA A 12 20.54 9.35 14.01
CA ALA A 12 19.69 10.05 13.06
C ALA A 12 18.22 9.99 13.47
N VAL A 13 17.75 8.84 13.94
CA VAL A 13 16.38 8.67 14.47
C VAL A 13 16.17 9.58 15.68
N SER A 14 17.13 9.64 16.61
CA SER A 14 17.06 10.52 17.76
C SER A 14 16.95 11.99 17.37
N ARG A 15 17.74 12.44 16.41
CA ARG A 15 17.68 13.82 15.91
C ARG A 15 16.33 14.14 15.26
N ARG A 16 15.79 13.22 14.48
CA ARG A 16 14.52 13.42 13.75
C ARG A 16 13.31 13.39 14.67
N THR A 17 13.31 12.54 15.68
CA THR A 17 12.18 12.39 16.60
C THR A 17 12.28 13.29 17.84
N GLY A 18 13.48 13.77 18.18
CA GLY A 18 13.73 14.45 19.44
C GLY A 18 13.75 13.50 20.65
N ILE A 19 13.73 12.18 20.43
CA ILE A 19 13.74 11.18 21.50
C ILE A 19 15.20 10.82 21.80
N PRO A 20 15.62 10.84 23.08
CA PRO A 20 16.96 10.43 23.46
C PRO A 20 17.27 8.99 23.04
N ILE A 21 18.51 8.71 22.66
CA ILE A 21 18.95 7.36 22.23
C ILE A 21 18.64 6.31 23.31
N THR A 22 18.83 6.64 24.56
CA THR A 22 18.52 5.74 25.69
C THR A 22 17.04 5.36 25.73
N THR A 23 16.16 6.30 25.44
CA THR A 23 14.72 6.08 25.39
C THR A 23 14.33 5.25 24.16
N LEU A 24 14.95 5.49 23.00
CA LEU A 24 14.76 4.68 21.80
C LEU A 24 15.13 3.21 22.06
N ARG A 25 16.27 2.98 22.69
CA ARG A 25 16.72 1.63 23.09
C ARG A 25 15.79 0.98 24.10
N PHE A 26 15.26 1.76 25.03
CA PHE A 26 14.26 1.31 25.98
C PHE A 26 13.00 0.82 25.27
N TYR A 27 12.47 1.60 24.33
CA TYR A 27 11.30 1.20 23.54
C TYR A 27 11.55 -0.07 22.71
N GLU A 28 12.72 -0.18 22.09
CA GLU A 28 13.10 -1.39 21.36
C GLU A 28 13.09 -2.63 22.24
N ARG A 29 13.63 -2.51 23.45
CA ARG A 29 13.71 -3.62 24.39
C ARG A 29 12.36 -4.02 24.96
N GLU A 30 11.53 -3.05 25.32
CA GLU A 30 10.25 -3.27 25.98
C GLU A 30 9.11 -3.58 24.99
N LEU A 31 9.29 -3.23 23.73
CA LEU A 31 8.30 -3.42 22.66
C LEU A 31 8.89 -4.27 21.51
N PRO A 32 9.30 -5.52 21.78
CA PRO A 32 9.91 -6.37 20.77
C PRO A 32 8.95 -6.65 19.63
N GLY A 33 9.47 -6.64 18.40
CA GLY A 33 8.69 -6.88 17.19
C GLY A 33 7.90 -5.69 16.66
N LEU A 34 7.92 -4.54 17.35
CA LEU A 34 7.24 -3.34 16.91
C LEU A 34 8.04 -2.56 15.85
N PHE A 35 9.34 -2.72 15.85
CA PHE A 35 10.27 -2.01 14.97
C PHE A 35 10.97 -2.98 14.03
N HIS A 36 11.15 -2.57 12.77
CA HIS A 36 11.85 -3.35 11.76
C HIS A 36 13.32 -2.99 11.69
N ILE A 37 14.07 -3.45 12.66
CA ILE A 37 15.48 -3.14 12.78
C ILE A 37 16.30 -4.10 11.92
N ARG A 38 17.11 -3.54 11.02
CA ARG A 38 18.08 -4.29 10.24
C ARG A 38 19.47 -4.04 10.77
N LYS A 39 20.33 -5.06 10.69
CA LYS A 39 21.75 -4.93 11.01
C LYS A 39 22.58 -4.95 9.74
N THR A 40 23.58 -4.08 9.66
CA THR A 40 24.58 -4.15 8.60
C THR A 40 25.52 -5.34 8.84
N SER A 41 26.36 -5.67 7.86
CA SER A 41 27.39 -6.71 7.98
C SER A 41 28.35 -6.48 9.16
N GLY A 42 28.56 -5.21 9.55
CA GLY A 42 29.32 -4.82 10.73
C GLY A 42 28.55 -4.85 12.05
N GLY A 43 27.30 -5.32 12.05
CA GLY A 43 26.47 -5.39 13.26
C GLY A 43 25.81 -4.09 13.68
N HIS A 44 25.90 -3.02 12.88
CA HIS A 44 25.26 -1.73 13.19
C HIS A 44 23.77 -1.77 12.86
N ARG A 45 22.94 -1.31 13.78
CA ARG A 45 21.49 -1.23 13.61
C ARG A 45 21.12 -0.13 12.64
N ARG A 46 20.16 -0.42 11.78
CA ARG A 46 19.59 0.51 10.81
C ARG A 46 18.07 0.55 10.91
N TYR A 47 17.52 1.73 10.75
CA TYR A 47 16.10 2.04 10.91
C TYR A 47 15.54 2.64 9.63
N GLY A 48 14.28 2.36 9.35
CA GLY A 48 13.54 2.95 8.23
C GLY A 48 12.64 4.11 8.66
N GLU A 49 12.01 4.77 7.72
CA GLU A 49 11.06 5.85 7.98
C GLU A 49 9.85 5.38 8.80
N SER A 50 9.38 4.16 8.55
CA SER A 50 8.30 3.54 9.33
C SER A 50 8.65 3.39 10.81
N ASP A 51 9.91 3.11 11.12
CA ASP A 51 10.40 3.03 12.51
C ASP A 51 10.38 4.41 13.17
N VAL A 52 10.79 5.45 12.44
CA VAL A 52 10.73 6.84 12.93
C VAL A 52 9.31 7.22 13.33
N GLU A 53 8.34 6.91 12.48
CA GLU A 53 6.92 7.16 12.76
C GLU A 53 6.43 6.37 13.98
N ARG A 54 6.81 5.11 14.08
CA ARG A 54 6.44 4.26 15.21
C ARG A 54 7.03 4.75 16.52
N PHE A 55 8.29 5.14 16.56
CA PHE A 55 8.90 5.73 17.75
C PHE A 55 8.17 7.02 18.19
N SER A 56 7.85 7.88 17.25
CA SER A 56 7.10 9.10 17.53
C SER A 56 5.69 8.80 18.06
N THR A 57 5.02 7.80 17.51
CA THR A 57 3.71 7.34 17.99
C THR A 57 3.79 6.75 19.40
N VAL A 58 4.78 5.91 19.67
CA VAL A 58 4.99 5.33 21.00
C VAL A 58 5.22 6.43 22.03
N ARG A 59 6.06 7.40 21.72
CA ARG A 59 6.32 8.54 22.61
C ARG A 59 5.04 9.32 22.90
N ARG A 60 4.26 9.63 21.88
CA ARG A 60 3.00 10.37 22.05
C ARG A 60 2.02 9.61 22.93
N LEU A 61 1.86 8.31 22.70
CA LEU A 61 0.94 7.49 23.50
C LEU A 61 1.38 7.33 24.95
N THR A 62 2.68 7.24 25.20
CA THR A 62 3.20 7.11 26.56
C THR A 62 3.23 8.44 27.31
N GLU A 63 3.76 9.50 26.70
CA GLU A 63 3.99 10.77 27.37
C GLU A 63 2.77 11.69 27.38
N THR A 64 2.02 11.73 26.27
CA THR A 64 0.88 12.63 26.12
C THR A 64 -0.42 11.98 26.58
N GLU A 65 -0.65 10.72 26.23
CA GLU A 65 -1.89 10.00 26.56
C GLU A 65 -1.76 9.13 27.82
N GLY A 66 -0.55 8.97 28.34
CA GLY A 66 -0.31 8.24 29.59
C GLY A 66 -0.57 6.74 29.53
N LEU A 67 -0.53 6.13 28.35
CA LEU A 67 -0.79 4.70 28.19
C LEU A 67 0.38 3.86 28.68
N GLY A 68 0.09 2.70 29.27
CA GLY A 68 1.07 1.70 29.61
C GLY A 68 1.65 1.03 28.35
N LEU A 69 2.84 0.43 28.46
CA LEU A 69 3.53 -0.19 27.31
C LEU A 69 2.71 -1.30 26.63
N SER A 70 1.97 -2.11 27.37
CA SER A 70 1.10 -3.15 26.81
C SER A 70 -0.06 -2.56 25.98
N GLU A 71 -0.61 -1.45 26.44
CA GLU A 71 -1.67 -0.72 25.73
C GLU A 71 -1.13 -0.04 24.47
N VAL A 72 0.06 0.56 24.56
CA VAL A 72 0.77 1.15 23.43
C VAL A 72 1.03 0.10 22.36
N ARG A 73 1.53 -1.09 22.76
CA ARG A 73 1.78 -2.19 21.84
C ARG A 73 0.51 -2.59 21.08
N ARG A 74 -0.60 -2.77 21.80
CA ARG A 74 -1.88 -3.11 21.17
C ARG A 74 -2.37 -2.02 20.23
N ALA A 75 -2.28 -0.76 20.63
CA ALA A 75 -2.69 0.38 19.81
C ALA A 75 -1.89 0.49 18.52
N VAL A 76 -0.57 0.34 18.59
CA VAL A 76 0.30 0.43 17.40
C VAL A 76 0.08 -0.75 16.46
N LEU A 77 -0.02 -1.97 16.98
CA LEU A 77 -0.29 -3.16 16.16
C LEU A 77 -1.67 -3.11 15.50
N SER A 78 -2.70 -2.69 16.23
CA SER A 78 -4.06 -2.53 15.70
C SER A 78 -4.10 -1.49 14.56
N ARG A 79 -3.41 -0.36 14.75
CA ARG A 79 -3.31 0.66 13.71
C ARG A 79 -2.60 0.15 12.46
N GLY A 80 -1.49 -0.54 12.62
CA GLY A 80 -0.75 -1.15 11.51
C GLY A 80 -1.60 -2.17 10.73
N GLN A 81 -2.37 -2.99 11.43
CA GLN A 81 -3.31 -3.92 10.80
C GLN A 81 -4.42 -3.20 10.04
N SER A 82 -4.96 -2.14 10.61
CA SER A 82 -6.00 -1.34 9.94
C SER A 82 -5.47 -0.64 8.69
N GLU A 83 -4.27 -0.10 8.73
CA GLU A 83 -3.62 0.52 7.58
C GLU A 83 -3.36 -0.51 6.47
N ALA A 84 -2.79 -1.65 6.80
CA ALA A 84 -2.55 -2.74 5.85
C ALA A 84 -3.85 -3.22 5.19
N LEU A 85 -4.91 -3.34 5.97
CA LEU A 85 -6.23 -3.73 5.44
C LEU A 85 -6.81 -2.66 4.52
N ARG A 86 -6.66 -1.39 4.85
CA ARG A 86 -7.09 -0.28 3.98
C ARG A 86 -6.34 -0.28 2.66
N GLU A 87 -5.03 -0.42 2.69
CA GLU A 87 -4.20 -0.53 1.48
C GLU A 87 -4.63 -1.72 0.60
N GLU A 88 -4.92 -2.84 1.22
CA GLU A 88 -5.42 -4.03 0.51
C GLU A 88 -6.78 -3.78 -0.13
N VAL A 89 -7.70 -3.15 0.58
CA VAL A 89 -9.02 -2.77 0.05
C VAL A 89 -8.88 -1.80 -1.11
N GLU A 90 -8.04 -0.78 -1.00
CA GLU A 90 -7.78 0.16 -2.09
C GLU A 90 -7.22 -0.54 -3.32
N ARG A 91 -6.24 -1.41 -3.13
CA ARG A 91 -5.65 -2.19 -4.23
C ARG A 91 -6.67 -3.08 -4.93
N LEU A 92 -7.53 -3.75 -4.16
CA LEU A 92 -8.61 -4.59 -4.71
C LEU A 92 -9.64 -3.73 -5.45
N ALA A 93 -9.98 -2.56 -4.93
CA ALA A 93 -10.90 -1.62 -5.58
C ALA A 93 -10.34 -1.10 -6.91
N GLU A 94 -9.06 -0.76 -6.97
CA GLU A 94 -8.37 -0.37 -8.21
C GLU A 94 -8.39 -1.50 -9.24
N THR A 95 -8.08 -2.73 -8.83
CA THR A 95 -8.09 -3.91 -9.69
C THR A 95 -9.48 -4.15 -10.25
N GLU A 96 -10.51 -4.05 -9.42
CA GLU A 96 -11.90 -4.22 -9.83
C GLU A 96 -12.34 -3.13 -10.80
N SER A 97 -11.95 -1.89 -10.54
CA SER A 97 -12.20 -0.76 -11.44
C SER A 97 -11.55 -0.97 -12.81
N HIS A 98 -10.30 -1.44 -12.85
CA HIS A 98 -9.62 -1.78 -14.11
C HIS A 98 -10.32 -2.91 -14.87
N ARG A 99 -10.77 -3.94 -14.15
CA ARG A 99 -11.55 -5.03 -14.76
C ARG A 99 -12.86 -4.55 -15.35
N ALA A 100 -13.60 -3.73 -14.62
CA ALA A 100 -14.86 -3.15 -15.08
C ALA A 100 -14.65 -2.30 -16.35
N ALA A 101 -13.61 -1.46 -16.36
CA ALA A 101 -13.26 -0.65 -17.52
C ALA A 101 -12.87 -1.51 -18.74
N ALA A 102 -12.11 -2.58 -18.53
CA ALA A 102 -11.73 -3.53 -19.58
C ALA A 102 -12.95 -4.26 -20.16
N VAL A 103 -13.86 -4.73 -19.31
CA VAL A 103 -15.10 -5.38 -19.73
C VAL A 103 -15.95 -4.42 -20.55
N GLU A 104 -16.11 -3.18 -20.11
CA GLU A 104 -16.85 -2.15 -20.81
C GLU A 104 -16.25 -1.85 -22.18
N ALA A 105 -14.92 -1.71 -22.26
CA ALA A 105 -14.19 -1.49 -23.51
C ALA A 105 -14.37 -2.67 -24.48
N LEU A 106 -14.27 -3.90 -23.99
CA LEU A 106 -14.49 -5.11 -24.79
C LEU A 106 -15.94 -5.21 -25.28
N THR A 107 -16.89 -4.90 -24.43
CA THR A 107 -18.32 -4.87 -24.78
C THR A 107 -18.59 -3.89 -25.92
N ARG A 108 -18.04 -2.67 -25.85
CA ARG A 108 -18.14 -1.68 -26.92
C ARG A 108 -17.49 -2.17 -28.21
N ARG A 109 -16.35 -2.83 -28.12
CA ARG A 109 -15.66 -3.39 -29.28
C ARG A 109 -16.45 -4.50 -29.94
N ILE A 110 -17.05 -5.38 -29.17
CA ILE A 110 -17.93 -6.45 -29.65
C ILE A 110 -19.14 -5.84 -30.37
N ALA A 111 -19.83 -4.87 -29.77
CA ALA A 111 -20.96 -4.18 -30.38
C ALA A 111 -20.57 -3.51 -31.71
N GLY A 112 -19.41 -2.89 -31.81
CA GLY A 112 -18.88 -2.31 -33.03
C GLY A 112 -18.64 -3.37 -34.13
N LEU A 113 -18.06 -4.50 -33.75
CA LEU A 113 -17.84 -5.62 -34.69
C LEU A 113 -19.15 -6.25 -35.16
N GLU A 114 -20.11 -6.44 -34.27
CA GLU A 114 -21.43 -6.95 -34.61
C GLU A 114 -22.16 -6.01 -35.59
N ALA A 115 -22.08 -4.70 -35.38
CA ALA A 115 -22.64 -3.71 -36.29
C ALA A 115 -21.97 -3.77 -37.68
N ARG A 116 -20.65 -3.96 -37.73
CA ARG A 116 -19.92 -4.13 -38.99
C ARG A 116 -20.30 -5.41 -39.73
N VAL A 117 -20.44 -6.50 -39.00
CA VAL A 117 -20.92 -7.77 -39.57
C VAL A 117 -22.32 -7.61 -40.10
N ALA A 118 -23.26 -7.01 -39.35
CA ALA A 118 -24.60 -6.75 -39.79
C ALA A 118 -24.66 -5.87 -41.07
N ALA A 119 -23.79 -4.84 -41.15
CA ALA A 119 -23.67 -4.00 -42.32
C ALA A 119 -23.20 -4.78 -43.57
N LEU A 120 -22.29 -5.74 -43.38
CA LEU A 120 -21.80 -6.60 -44.46
C LEU A 120 -22.85 -7.60 -44.91
N GLU A 121 -23.64 -8.16 -43.98
CA GLU A 121 -24.69 -9.11 -44.26
C GLU A 121 -25.91 -8.45 -44.98
N SER A 122 -26.21 -7.20 -44.62
CA SER A 122 -27.28 -6.42 -45.19
C SER A 122 -26.82 -5.44 -46.27
N GLY A 123 -25.65 -5.69 -46.87
CA GLY A 123 -25.09 -4.87 -47.94
C GLY A 123 -26.08 -4.63 -49.10
N PRO A 124 -25.83 -3.61 -49.92
CA PRO A 124 -26.78 -3.23 -50.95
C PRO A 124 -27.14 -4.44 -51.82
N PRO A 125 -28.43 -4.60 -52.19
CA PRO A 125 -28.84 -5.72 -53.00
C PRO A 125 -27.97 -5.74 -54.25
N ARG A 126 -27.32 -6.88 -54.51
CA ARG A 126 -26.57 -7.09 -55.74
C ARG A 126 -27.51 -6.74 -56.90
N LYS A 127 -27.16 -5.71 -57.63
CA LYS A 127 -27.87 -5.42 -58.88
C LYS A 127 -27.90 -6.69 -59.70
N ARG A 128 -29.08 -7.30 -59.84
CA ARG A 128 -29.23 -8.38 -60.78
C ARG A 128 -28.83 -7.86 -62.14
N ARG A 129 -27.72 -8.38 -62.66
CA ARG A 129 -27.44 -8.18 -64.07
C ARG A 129 -28.52 -8.87 -64.85
N TRP A 130 -29.40 -8.09 -65.34
CA TRP A 130 -30.30 -8.58 -66.40
C TRP A 130 -29.40 -8.80 -67.61
N LEU A 131 -29.18 -10.08 -67.94
CA LEU A 131 -28.73 -10.50 -69.23
C LEU A 131 -29.93 -10.31 -70.12
N GLY A 132 -29.96 -9.17 -70.79
CA GLY A 132 -30.96 -8.95 -71.89
C GLY A 132 -30.57 -9.72 -73.08
#